data_fe04a18c8afa8724f61723fcbb7250bd
#
_entry.id   fe04a18c8afa8724f61723fcbb7250bd
#
_cell.length_a   1.000
_cell.length_b   1.000
_cell.length_c   1.000
_cell.angle_alpha   90.00
_cell.angle_beta   90.00
_cell.angle_gamma   90.00
#
_symmetry.space_group_name_H-M   'P 1'
#
loop_
_entity.id
_entity.type
_entity.pdbx_description
1 polymer ?
#
loop_
_entity_poly.entity_id
_entity_poly.type
_entity_poly.pdbx_seq_one_letter_code
_entity_poly.pdbx_strand_id
1 'polypeptide(L)'
;MLDNCYYINRHYRYIGYIDERTLQWIEKDLAFVPKDHLVFVSMHIPSSSTKELEFNALLPDETSNASSLYDLLKGYEAHLLTGHTHNNGNVVFNDSLMEHNTAAVCGTFWKADICTDGTPAGYGVYEVDGNKLTWRYKSAGYPIEHQFRAYPVGVSEDYPEYILANVWNCLLYTSPSP
;
A
#
# COMPACT_ATOMS: atom_id res chain seq x y z
N MET A 1 14.88 0.77 -3.32
CA MET A 1 13.88 -0.32 -3.33
C MET A 1 14.40 -1.43 -2.45
N LEU A 2 13.61 -1.91 -1.51
CA LEU A 2 13.96 -2.99 -0.59
C LEU A 2 13.42 -4.31 -1.12
N ASP A 3 14.20 -5.39 -0.97
CA ASP A 3 13.70 -6.75 -1.13
C ASP A 3 13.14 -7.22 0.22
N ASN A 4 11.84 -7.41 0.27
CA ASN A 4 11.13 -7.93 1.45
C ASN A 4 10.39 -9.23 1.14
N CYS A 5 10.76 -9.90 0.04
CA CYS A 5 10.24 -11.21 -0.33
C CYS A 5 11.19 -12.31 0.16
N TYR A 6 11.03 -12.74 1.39
CA TYR A 6 11.91 -13.74 1.99
C TYR A 6 11.45 -15.16 1.65
N TYR A 7 12.23 -15.87 0.84
CA TYR A 7 11.94 -17.25 0.46
C TYR A 7 12.36 -18.22 1.56
N ILE A 8 11.40 -18.98 2.08
CA ILE A 8 11.63 -19.96 3.17
C ILE A 8 11.99 -21.33 2.61
N ASN A 9 11.09 -21.93 1.81
CA ASN A 9 11.28 -23.23 1.17
C ASN A 9 10.17 -23.54 0.15
N ARG A 10 10.22 -24.72 -0.48
CA ARG A 10 9.22 -25.17 -1.46
C ARG A 10 7.79 -25.25 -0.93
N HIS A 11 7.60 -25.55 0.36
CA HIS A 11 6.27 -25.71 0.95
C HIS A 11 5.66 -24.39 1.37
N TYR A 12 6.44 -23.53 2.05
CA TYR A 12 5.97 -22.24 2.58
C TYR A 12 6.18 -21.08 1.62
N ARG A 13 6.89 -21.35 0.48
CA ARG A 13 7.22 -20.34 -0.54
C ARG A 13 7.97 -19.15 0.03
N TYR A 14 7.31 -18.03 0.26
CA TYR A 14 7.91 -16.80 0.78
C TYR A 14 6.99 -16.16 1.83
N ILE A 15 7.58 -15.27 2.60
CA ILE A 15 6.89 -14.35 3.52
C ILE A 15 7.38 -12.93 3.28
N GLY A 16 6.60 -11.93 3.70
CA GLY A 16 7.08 -10.56 3.83
C GLY A 16 8.02 -10.46 5.03
N TYR A 17 9.30 -10.17 4.77
CA TYR A 17 10.31 -10.03 5.83
C TYR A 17 11.49 -9.22 5.32
N ILE A 18 11.96 -8.26 6.12
CA ILE A 18 13.16 -7.47 5.86
C ILE A 18 14.30 -8.07 6.68
N ASP A 19 15.32 -8.59 6.02
CA ASP A 19 16.44 -9.22 6.71
C ASP A 19 17.28 -8.19 7.52
N GLU A 20 17.98 -8.70 8.53
CA GLU A 20 18.76 -7.88 9.48
C GLU A 20 19.84 -7.02 8.78
N ARG A 21 20.44 -7.52 7.71
CA ARG A 21 21.47 -6.76 6.97
C ARG A 21 20.85 -5.59 6.24
N THR A 22 19.65 -5.78 5.69
CA THR A 22 18.89 -4.72 5.04
C THR A 22 18.47 -3.65 6.05
N LEU A 23 17.98 -4.03 7.24
CA LEU A 23 17.67 -3.10 8.31
C LEU A 23 18.90 -2.29 8.77
N GLN A 24 20.04 -2.94 8.98
CA GLN A 24 21.30 -2.28 9.31
C GLN A 24 21.81 -1.35 8.20
N TRP A 25 21.57 -1.72 6.94
CA TRP A 25 21.91 -0.86 5.82
C TRP A 25 21.01 0.38 5.80
N ILE A 26 19.70 0.24 6.00
CA ILE A 26 18.75 1.36 6.08
C ILE A 26 19.16 2.33 7.21
N GLU A 27 19.48 1.81 8.40
CA GLU A 27 19.91 2.61 9.53
C GLU A 27 21.13 3.47 9.18
N LYS A 28 22.13 2.86 8.55
CA LYS A 28 23.35 3.56 8.13
C LYS A 28 23.10 4.58 7.02
N ASP A 29 22.25 4.24 6.05
CA ASP A 29 21.91 5.12 4.93
C ASP A 29 21.13 6.35 5.43
N LEU A 30 20.14 6.14 6.29
CA LEU A 30 19.35 7.20 6.91
C LEU A 30 20.19 8.13 7.81
N ALA A 31 21.32 7.65 8.35
CA ALA A 31 22.21 8.51 9.14
C ALA A 31 22.82 9.67 8.35
N PHE A 32 22.83 9.59 7.02
CA PHE A 32 23.28 10.66 6.14
C PHE A 32 22.14 11.54 5.63
N VAL A 33 20.88 11.22 5.93
CA VAL A 33 19.71 11.96 5.47
C VAL A 33 19.25 12.93 6.55
N PRO A 34 19.17 14.25 6.28
CA PRO A 34 18.60 15.20 7.22
C PRO A 34 17.14 14.86 7.56
N LYS A 35 16.74 15.09 8.81
CA LYS A 35 15.40 14.73 9.30
C LYS A 35 14.26 15.53 8.67
N ASP A 36 14.55 16.65 8.05
CA ASP A 36 13.62 17.49 7.32
C ASP A 36 13.42 17.06 5.85
N HIS A 37 14.00 15.92 5.44
CA HIS A 37 13.82 15.36 4.10
C HIS A 37 12.70 14.34 4.07
N LEU A 38 11.96 14.35 2.96
CA LEU A 38 10.95 13.34 2.63
C LEU A 38 11.63 12.02 2.25
N VAL A 39 11.18 10.92 2.85
CA VAL A 39 11.75 9.57 2.62
C VAL A 39 10.75 8.68 1.92
N PHE A 40 11.15 8.09 0.79
CA PHE A 40 10.39 7.05 0.12
C PHE A 40 11.04 5.68 0.31
N VAL A 41 10.24 4.71 0.78
CA VAL A 41 10.65 3.31 0.85
C VAL A 41 9.79 2.52 -0.13
N SER A 42 10.41 2.01 -1.19
CA SER A 42 9.72 1.14 -2.16
C SER A 42 10.04 -0.32 -1.85
N MET A 43 9.02 -1.14 -1.67
CA MET A 43 9.13 -2.58 -1.44
C MET A 43 7.91 -3.29 -2.07
N HIS A 44 7.95 -4.61 -2.19
CA HIS A 44 6.89 -5.34 -2.89
C HIS A 44 5.70 -5.66 -1.99
N ILE A 45 5.95 -6.34 -0.85
CA ILE A 45 4.90 -6.79 0.07
C ILE A 45 4.55 -5.63 1.01
N PRO A 46 3.26 -5.32 1.25
CA PRO A 46 2.85 -4.27 2.16
C PRO A 46 3.42 -4.43 3.57
N SER A 47 3.52 -3.32 4.27
CA SER A 47 3.95 -3.32 5.67
C SER A 47 2.80 -3.66 6.63
N SER A 48 1.56 -3.49 6.18
CA SER A 48 0.37 -3.86 6.94
C SER A 48 -0.69 -4.47 6.03
N SER A 49 -1.49 -5.38 6.59
CA SER A 49 -2.68 -5.91 5.94
C SER A 49 -3.91 -5.20 6.47
N THR A 50 -4.85 -4.88 5.58
CA THR A 50 -6.18 -4.39 5.96
C THR A 50 -7.13 -5.50 6.40
N LYS A 51 -6.67 -6.76 6.34
CA LYS A 51 -7.47 -7.92 6.76
C LYS A 51 -7.29 -8.15 8.25
N GLU A 52 -8.40 -8.33 8.98
CA GLU A 52 -8.37 -8.86 10.34
C GLU A 52 -7.72 -10.26 10.32
N LEU A 53 -6.73 -10.44 11.19
CA LEU A 53 -5.89 -11.63 11.21
C LEU A 53 -6.47 -12.69 12.12
N GLU A 54 -6.61 -13.91 11.60
CA GLU A 54 -6.67 -15.10 12.46
C GLU A 54 -5.29 -15.30 13.12
N PHE A 55 -5.29 -15.37 14.43
CA PHE A 55 -4.10 -15.59 15.26
C PHE A 55 -3.37 -16.87 14.80
N ASN A 56 -2.10 -16.74 14.38
CA ASN A 56 -1.18 -17.79 13.90
C ASN A 56 -1.09 -18.07 12.39
N ALA A 57 -1.61 -17.23 11.50
CA ALA A 57 -1.29 -17.38 10.10
C ALA A 57 0.02 -16.64 9.77
N LEU A 58 1.00 -17.33 9.18
CA LEU A 58 2.06 -16.68 8.43
C LEU A 58 1.42 -15.98 7.24
N LEU A 59 1.50 -14.65 7.21
CA LEU A 59 0.81 -13.85 6.21
C LEU A 59 1.70 -13.63 5.00
N PRO A 60 1.38 -14.21 3.86
CA PRO A 60 2.13 -13.95 2.63
C PRO A 60 1.95 -12.50 2.13
N ASP A 61 0.90 -11.81 2.60
CA ASP A 61 0.47 -10.51 2.11
C ASP A 61 0.89 -9.34 3.01
N GLU A 62 1.74 -9.59 4.02
CA GLU A 62 2.22 -8.59 4.98
C GLU A 62 3.68 -8.81 5.36
N THR A 63 4.40 -7.72 5.61
CA THR A 63 5.79 -7.76 6.09
C THR A 63 5.82 -7.96 7.60
N SER A 64 6.17 -9.17 8.04
CA SER A 64 6.04 -9.62 9.43
C SER A 64 6.85 -8.83 10.46
N ASN A 65 7.94 -8.18 10.04
CA ASN A 65 8.80 -7.33 10.89
C ASN A 65 8.77 -5.86 10.49
N ALA A 66 7.67 -5.37 9.92
CA ALA A 66 7.51 -3.98 9.48
C ALA A 66 7.74 -2.96 10.62
N SER A 67 7.45 -3.32 11.88
CA SER A 67 7.71 -2.48 13.03
C SER A 67 9.18 -2.04 13.14
N SER A 68 10.12 -2.90 12.77
CA SER A 68 11.55 -2.56 12.76
C SER A 68 11.86 -1.47 11.73
N LEU A 69 11.20 -1.49 10.56
CA LEU A 69 11.30 -0.42 9.57
C LEU A 69 10.69 0.88 10.09
N TYR A 70 9.52 0.81 10.72
CA TYR A 70 8.86 2.00 11.29
C TYR A 70 9.73 2.68 12.34
N ASP A 71 10.43 1.90 13.18
CA ASP A 71 11.35 2.43 14.20
C ASP A 71 12.51 3.20 13.55
N LEU A 72 13.07 2.73 12.46
CA LEU A 72 14.13 3.41 11.72
C LEU A 72 13.64 4.71 11.04
N LEU A 73 12.39 4.75 10.62
CA LEU A 73 11.79 5.91 9.95
C LEU A 73 11.31 7.00 10.92
N LYS A 74 11.33 6.77 12.23
CA LYS A 74 10.93 7.78 13.21
C LYS A 74 11.68 9.11 13.03
N GLY A 75 10.92 10.18 13.02
CA GLY A 75 11.41 11.55 12.84
C GLY A 75 11.64 11.97 11.38
N TYR A 76 11.30 11.14 10.42
CA TYR A 76 11.17 11.50 9.01
C TYR A 76 9.70 11.58 8.61
N GLU A 77 9.39 12.42 7.63
CA GLU A 77 8.18 12.25 6.83
C GLU A 77 8.44 11.14 5.81
N ALA A 78 7.75 10.01 5.96
CA ALA A 78 8.06 8.81 5.21
C ALA A 78 6.83 8.21 4.52
N HIS A 79 7.01 7.79 3.28
CA HIS A 79 6.00 7.12 2.47
C HIS A 79 6.49 5.76 2.00
N LEU A 80 5.73 4.71 2.34
CA LEU A 80 5.98 3.35 1.86
C LEU A 80 5.20 3.15 0.55
N LEU A 81 5.88 2.72 -0.50
CA LEU A 81 5.27 2.40 -1.79
C LEU A 81 5.28 0.89 -1.96
N THR A 82 4.10 0.28 -1.95
CA THR A 82 3.93 -1.18 -1.95
C THR A 82 2.94 -1.64 -3.03
N GLY A 83 2.81 -2.94 -3.19
CA GLY A 83 1.91 -3.56 -4.16
C GLY A 83 1.47 -4.95 -3.72
N HIS A 84 1.75 -6.01 -4.50
CA HIS A 84 1.57 -7.42 -4.15
C HIS A 84 0.11 -7.90 -4.06
N THR A 85 -0.72 -7.21 -3.29
CA THR A 85 -2.11 -7.65 -2.99
C THR A 85 -3.06 -7.48 -4.17
N HIS A 86 -2.65 -6.75 -5.21
CA HIS A 86 -3.51 -6.33 -6.33
C HIS A 86 -4.77 -5.57 -5.88
N ASN A 87 -4.68 -4.88 -4.75
CA ASN A 87 -5.68 -3.97 -4.24
C ASN A 87 -5.07 -2.57 -4.16
N ASN A 88 -5.91 -1.56 -4.23
CA ASN A 88 -5.47 -0.18 -4.07
C ASN A 88 -5.88 0.34 -2.70
N GLY A 89 -4.94 0.89 -1.95
CA GLY A 89 -5.21 1.42 -0.62
C GLY A 89 -4.13 2.35 -0.12
N ASN A 90 -4.54 3.35 0.67
CA ASN A 90 -3.62 4.26 1.34
C ASN A 90 -3.87 4.16 2.84
N VAL A 91 -2.85 3.81 3.61
CA VAL A 91 -2.94 3.62 5.05
C VAL A 91 -2.14 4.71 5.75
N VAL A 92 -2.80 5.47 6.62
CA VAL A 92 -2.16 6.47 7.47
C VAL A 92 -1.87 5.83 8.83
N PHE A 93 -0.60 5.64 9.16
CA PHE A 93 -0.20 5.11 10.47
C PHE A 93 -0.14 6.21 11.52
N ASN A 94 0.38 7.38 11.14
CA ASN A 94 0.47 8.58 11.96
C ASN A 94 0.74 9.80 11.07
N ASP A 95 0.95 10.97 11.66
CA ASP A 95 1.14 12.23 10.94
C ASP A 95 2.39 12.27 10.04
N SER A 96 3.33 11.33 10.21
CA SER A 96 4.60 11.29 9.49
C SER A 96 4.89 9.99 8.75
N LEU A 97 3.99 9.00 8.81
CA LEU A 97 4.17 7.70 8.14
C LEU A 97 2.89 7.27 7.45
N MET A 98 2.99 7.06 6.16
CA MET A 98 1.90 6.61 5.30
C MET A 98 2.35 5.51 4.36
N GLU A 99 1.46 4.56 4.08
CA GLU A 99 1.68 3.54 3.06
C GLU A 99 0.71 3.69 1.89
N HIS A 100 1.24 3.56 0.69
CA HIS A 100 0.51 3.52 -0.57
C HIS A 100 0.64 2.14 -1.17
N ASN A 101 -0.36 1.29 -0.98
CA ASN A 101 -0.44 0.00 -1.63
C ASN A 101 -1.15 0.18 -2.97
N THR A 102 -0.42 -0.01 -4.05
CA THR A 102 -0.91 0.28 -5.41
C THR A 102 -1.45 -0.98 -6.06
N ALA A 103 -2.66 -0.87 -6.62
CA ALA A 103 -3.27 -1.91 -7.45
C ALA A 103 -2.41 -2.25 -8.67
N ALA A 104 -2.66 -3.41 -9.27
CA ALA A 104 -1.83 -3.95 -10.33
C ALA A 104 -2.29 -3.49 -11.72
N VAL A 105 -1.31 -3.17 -12.60
CA VAL A 105 -1.57 -2.89 -14.02
C VAL A 105 -2.17 -4.11 -14.74
N CYS A 106 -1.90 -5.32 -14.27
CA CYS A 106 -2.45 -6.56 -14.82
C CYS A 106 -3.86 -6.89 -14.28
N GLY A 107 -4.46 -6.00 -13.48
CA GLY A 107 -5.75 -6.27 -12.83
C GLY A 107 -5.73 -7.59 -12.04
N THR A 108 -6.80 -8.37 -12.12
CA THR A 108 -6.86 -9.71 -11.54
C THR A 108 -6.09 -10.71 -12.41
N PHE A 109 -4.75 -10.68 -12.32
CA PHE A 109 -3.85 -11.65 -12.99
C PHE A 109 -4.14 -11.84 -14.49
N TRP A 110 -4.33 -10.73 -15.23
CA TRP A 110 -4.70 -10.72 -16.67
C TRP A 110 -6.04 -11.41 -17.01
N LYS A 111 -6.89 -11.67 -16.01
CA LYS A 111 -8.21 -12.26 -16.20
C LYS A 111 -9.33 -11.24 -16.32
N ALA A 112 -9.12 -10.04 -15.77
CA ALA A 112 -10.05 -8.92 -15.80
C ALA A 112 -9.29 -7.58 -15.78
N ASP A 113 -9.93 -6.53 -16.31
CA ASP A 113 -9.41 -5.17 -16.35
C ASP A 113 -9.58 -4.43 -14.99
N ILE A 114 -9.96 -5.16 -13.97
CA ILE A 114 -10.15 -4.68 -12.60
C ILE A 114 -9.35 -5.56 -11.64
N CYS A 115 -8.97 -4.99 -10.50
CA CYS A 115 -8.37 -5.68 -9.37
C CYS A 115 -9.44 -6.31 -8.47
N THR A 116 -9.02 -7.06 -7.45
CA THR A 116 -9.95 -7.82 -6.58
C THR A 116 -10.86 -6.93 -5.74
N ASP A 117 -10.44 -5.71 -5.45
CA ASP A 117 -11.20 -4.66 -4.77
C ASP A 117 -12.10 -3.82 -5.69
N GLY A 118 -12.16 -4.17 -6.98
CA GLY A 118 -12.92 -3.44 -7.99
C GLY A 118 -12.22 -2.18 -8.54
N THR A 119 -11.00 -1.87 -8.10
CA THR A 119 -10.18 -0.81 -8.67
C THR A 119 -9.78 -1.19 -10.11
N PRO A 120 -9.88 -0.28 -11.11
CA PRO A 120 -9.39 -0.57 -12.46
C PRO A 120 -7.90 -0.91 -12.44
N ALA A 121 -7.44 -1.72 -13.40
CA ALA A 121 -6.01 -1.88 -13.66
C ALA A 121 -5.33 -0.51 -13.79
N GLY A 122 -4.20 -0.30 -13.11
CA GLY A 122 -3.58 1.03 -13.08
C GLY A 122 -2.35 1.11 -12.20
N TYR A 123 -1.96 2.33 -11.88
CA TYR A 123 -0.75 2.64 -11.10
C TYR A 123 -0.86 3.97 -10.35
N GLY A 124 -0.05 4.13 -9.32
CA GLY A 124 0.10 5.39 -8.59
C GLY A 124 0.97 6.38 -9.35
N VAL A 125 0.60 7.65 -9.34
CA VAL A 125 1.43 8.78 -9.82
C VAL A 125 1.73 9.66 -8.62
N TYR A 126 3.00 9.89 -8.38
CA TYR A 126 3.51 10.67 -7.24
C TYR A 126 4.30 11.87 -7.77
N GLU A 127 3.98 13.05 -7.28
CA GLU A 127 4.63 14.30 -7.65
C GLU A 127 5.20 14.96 -6.39
N VAL A 128 6.49 15.26 -6.41
CA VAL A 128 7.22 15.85 -5.28
C VAL A 128 7.69 17.25 -5.65
N ASP A 129 7.34 18.23 -4.82
CA ASP A 129 7.82 19.59 -4.89
C ASP A 129 8.43 20.00 -3.53
N GLY A 130 9.75 20.00 -3.43
CA GLY A 130 10.45 20.07 -2.15
C GLY A 130 10.09 18.87 -1.27
N ASN A 131 9.48 19.13 -0.10
CA ASN A 131 8.99 18.08 0.81
C ASN A 131 7.47 17.86 0.68
N LYS A 132 6.82 18.51 -0.28
CA LYS A 132 5.39 18.33 -0.50
C LYS A 132 5.15 17.19 -1.47
N LEU A 133 4.45 16.14 -1.03
CA LEU A 133 3.97 15.05 -1.86
C LEU A 133 2.51 15.27 -2.25
N THR A 134 2.21 15.05 -3.51
CA THR A 134 0.86 14.83 -4.00
C THR A 134 0.81 13.53 -4.79
N TRP A 135 -0.29 12.81 -4.69
CA TRP A 135 -0.42 11.54 -5.40
C TRP A 135 -1.84 11.37 -5.92
N ARG A 136 -1.97 10.53 -6.94
CA ARG A 136 -3.23 10.11 -7.53
C ARG A 136 -3.12 8.74 -8.16
N TYR A 137 -4.22 8.04 -8.23
CA TYR A 137 -4.32 6.82 -9.00
C TYR A 137 -4.52 7.13 -10.49
N LYS A 138 -3.89 6.36 -11.36
CA LYS A 138 -4.06 6.43 -12.81
C LYS A 138 -4.56 5.10 -13.34
N SER A 139 -5.86 5.04 -13.67
CA SER A 139 -6.47 3.91 -14.34
C SER A 139 -5.91 3.74 -15.75
N ALA A 140 -5.43 2.55 -16.11
CA ALA A 140 -4.90 2.25 -17.43
C ALA A 140 -6.02 2.38 -18.50
N GLY A 141 -5.72 3.08 -19.59
CA GLY A 141 -6.69 3.30 -20.67
C GLY A 141 -7.75 4.38 -20.40
N TYR A 142 -7.82 4.95 -19.20
CA TYR A 142 -8.78 6.00 -18.85
C TYR A 142 -8.07 7.37 -18.66
N PRO A 143 -8.81 8.50 -18.77
CA PRO A 143 -8.29 9.81 -18.45
C PRO A 143 -7.96 9.92 -16.93
N ILE A 144 -7.19 10.93 -16.56
CA ILE A 144 -6.73 11.10 -15.16
C ILE A 144 -7.88 11.41 -14.20
N GLU A 145 -8.96 11.97 -14.71
CA GLU A 145 -10.16 12.33 -13.96
C GLU A 145 -11.01 11.11 -13.56
N HIS A 146 -10.71 9.93 -14.12
CA HIS A 146 -11.37 8.68 -13.74
C HIS A 146 -10.85 8.19 -12.40
N GLN A 147 -11.41 8.74 -11.30
CA GLN A 147 -10.97 8.50 -9.93
C GLN A 147 -11.95 7.68 -9.08
N PHE A 148 -13.13 7.39 -9.62
CA PHE A 148 -14.13 6.57 -8.92
C PHE A 148 -15.10 5.91 -9.89
N ARG A 149 -15.82 4.90 -9.41
CA ARG A 149 -16.99 4.31 -10.06
C ARG A 149 -18.18 4.39 -9.09
N ALA A 150 -19.27 4.98 -9.55
CA ALA A 150 -20.54 4.98 -8.82
C ALA A 150 -21.43 3.80 -9.24
N TYR A 151 -22.15 3.26 -8.28
CA TYR A 151 -23.14 2.20 -8.44
C TYR A 151 -24.52 2.72 -8.03
N PRO A 152 -25.57 2.54 -8.84
CA PRO A 152 -26.89 3.03 -8.53
C PRO A 152 -27.51 2.28 -7.36
N VAL A 153 -28.58 2.87 -6.82
CA VAL A 153 -29.45 2.25 -5.81
C VAL A 153 -29.88 0.84 -6.27
N GLY A 154 -29.86 -0.13 -5.36
CA GLY A 154 -30.29 -1.50 -5.60
C GLY A 154 -29.21 -2.45 -6.14
N VAL A 155 -27.97 -1.99 -6.32
CA VAL A 155 -26.86 -2.86 -6.77
C VAL A 155 -26.27 -3.71 -5.64
N SER A 156 -26.26 -3.18 -4.42
CA SER A 156 -25.75 -3.90 -3.25
C SER A 156 -26.90 -4.53 -2.47
N GLU A 157 -26.75 -5.82 -2.12
CA GLU A 157 -27.68 -6.51 -1.23
C GLU A 157 -27.60 -5.99 0.20
N ASP A 158 -26.41 -5.61 0.67
CA ASP A 158 -26.17 -5.09 2.01
C ASP A 158 -26.64 -3.63 2.19
N TYR A 159 -26.62 -2.85 1.10
CA TYR A 159 -26.95 -1.43 1.08
C TYR A 159 -27.92 -1.08 -0.05
N PRO A 160 -29.11 -1.67 -0.09
CA PRO A 160 -30.01 -1.59 -1.25
C PRO A 160 -30.60 -0.20 -1.50
N GLU A 161 -30.60 0.68 -0.50
CA GLU A 161 -31.18 2.04 -0.60
C GLU A 161 -30.10 3.12 -0.85
N TYR A 162 -28.82 2.71 -1.00
CA TYR A 162 -27.70 3.66 -1.15
C TYR A 162 -27.12 3.65 -2.57
N ILE A 163 -26.64 4.84 -2.97
CA ILE A 163 -25.69 4.94 -4.07
C ILE A 163 -24.30 4.65 -3.47
N LEU A 164 -23.58 3.70 -4.06
CA LEU A 164 -22.24 3.36 -3.61
C LEU A 164 -21.20 3.94 -4.56
N ALA A 165 -20.02 4.28 -4.03
CA ALA A 165 -18.89 4.69 -4.83
C ALA A 165 -17.63 3.93 -4.39
N ASN A 166 -16.93 3.34 -5.37
CA ASN A 166 -15.56 2.87 -5.17
C ASN A 166 -14.61 3.97 -5.63
N VAL A 167 -13.82 4.52 -4.71
CA VAL A 167 -12.94 5.67 -4.94
C VAL A 167 -11.50 5.20 -4.89
N TRP A 168 -10.74 5.40 -5.99
CA TRP A 168 -9.40 4.85 -6.12
C TRP A 168 -8.38 5.49 -5.18
N ASN A 169 -8.46 6.78 -4.94
CA ASN A 169 -7.52 7.50 -4.06
C ASN A 169 -8.08 7.74 -2.66
N CYS A 170 -8.69 6.71 -2.08
CA CYS A 170 -9.26 6.76 -0.73
C CYS A 170 -8.17 6.61 0.33
N LEU A 171 -8.29 7.37 1.44
CA LEU A 171 -7.45 7.23 2.63
C LEU A 171 -8.13 6.27 3.61
N LEU A 172 -7.41 5.21 3.99
CA LEU A 172 -7.82 4.30 5.05
C LEU A 172 -7.13 4.73 6.35
N TYR A 173 -7.89 5.13 7.34
CA TYR A 173 -7.37 5.45 8.67
C TYR A 173 -7.39 4.19 9.54
N THR A 174 -6.32 3.98 10.30
CA THR A 174 -6.20 2.86 11.25
C THR A 174 -7.04 3.04 12.52
N SER A 175 -7.64 4.22 12.70
CA SER A 175 -8.58 4.51 13.78
C SER A 175 -9.99 4.60 13.21
N PRO A 176 -11.04 4.06 13.89
CA PRO A 176 -12.40 4.33 13.47
C PRO A 176 -12.62 5.84 13.51
N SER A 177 -13.14 6.38 12.41
CA SER A 177 -13.62 7.76 12.39
C SER A 177 -14.72 7.91 13.43
N PRO A 178 -14.72 8.99 14.23
CA PRO A 178 -15.78 9.22 15.21
C PRO A 178 -17.16 9.38 14.58
#